data_3b771a2c126e90735b36d63c37fa9de9
#
_entry.id   3b771a2c126e90735b36d63c37fa9de9
#
_cell.length_a   1.000
_cell.length_b   1.000
_cell.length_c   1.000
_cell.angle_alpha   90.00
_cell.angle_beta   90.00
_cell.angle_gamma   90.00
#
_symmetry.space_group_name_H-M   'P 1'
#
loop_
_entity.id
_entity.type
_entity.pdbx_description
1 polymer ?
#
loop_
_entity_poly.entity_id
_entity_poly.type
_entity_poly.pdbx_seq_one_letter_code
_entity_poly.pdbx_strand_id
1 'polypeptide(L)'
;MLKSTFPPIFWVLTPKPKPPKLPSHAITNTFFTSSTTHVRHNAPLNPTTPPPPSSAYIHLPFCRKRCHYCDFPIVALGSASTQTDDDPRVSNYIHWLCREINATNVDQPADASTITPLKTVYFGGGKPSLVPPRMVSSVLDTLRMKFGLREDAEISMEMDPGTFDAEKMREMVVLGVNRVSLGIQAFQEELLRACGRAHGLKE
;
A
#
# COMPACT_ATOMS: atom_id res chain seq x y z
N MET A 1 -24.81 -15.30 8.61
CA MET A 1 -23.44 -15.20 8.04
C MET A 1 -23.40 -14.01 7.11
N LEU A 2 -22.96 -12.84 7.59
CA LEU A 2 -22.75 -11.65 6.78
C LEU A 2 -21.42 -11.84 6.04
N LYS A 3 -21.49 -11.99 4.71
CA LYS A 3 -20.29 -11.96 3.86
C LYS A 3 -19.77 -10.53 3.91
N SER A 4 -18.58 -10.33 4.48
CA SER A 4 -17.86 -9.08 4.46
C SER A 4 -17.61 -8.69 3.00
N THR A 5 -18.21 -7.59 2.56
CA THR A 5 -18.05 -7.01 1.20
C THR A 5 -16.85 -6.07 1.09
N PHE A 6 -15.96 -6.08 2.08
CA PHE A 6 -14.76 -5.26 2.04
C PHE A 6 -13.62 -6.00 1.31
N PRO A 7 -12.90 -5.31 0.39
CA PRO A 7 -11.68 -5.86 -0.18
C PRO A 7 -10.64 -6.09 0.92
N PRO A 8 -9.68 -7.00 0.73
CA PRO A 8 -8.65 -7.25 1.73
C PRO A 8 -7.92 -5.97 2.09
N ILE A 9 -7.76 -5.74 3.38
CA ILE A 9 -7.18 -4.53 3.97
C ILE A 9 -5.65 -4.51 3.79
N PHE A 10 -5.08 -5.70 3.56
CA PHE A 10 -3.64 -5.92 3.45
C PHE A 10 -3.30 -6.65 2.15
N TRP A 11 -2.30 -6.15 1.42
CA TRP A 11 -1.78 -6.77 0.23
C TRP A 11 -0.29 -7.05 0.38
N VAL A 12 0.08 -8.29 0.18
CA VAL A 12 1.48 -8.69 0.10
C VAL A 12 1.86 -8.83 -1.37
N LEU A 13 2.79 -8.01 -1.83
CA LEU A 13 3.26 -8.03 -3.20
C LEU A 13 4.43 -9.00 -3.34
N THR A 14 4.23 -10.06 -4.11
CA THR A 14 5.32 -10.92 -4.56
C THR A 14 6.01 -10.29 -5.77
N PRO A 15 7.33 -10.42 -5.91
CA PRO A 15 8.02 -9.90 -7.10
C PRO A 15 7.51 -10.62 -8.35
N LYS A 16 7.11 -9.83 -9.37
CA LYS A 16 6.78 -10.38 -10.68
C LYS A 16 8.03 -11.02 -11.29
N PRO A 17 7.92 -12.20 -11.93
CA PRO A 17 9.02 -12.76 -12.70
C PRO A 17 9.43 -11.75 -13.77
N LYS A 18 10.75 -11.55 -13.94
CA LYS A 18 11.27 -10.67 -15.00
C LYS A 18 10.77 -11.18 -16.36
N PRO A 19 10.24 -10.30 -17.21
CA PRO A 19 9.88 -10.70 -18.57
C PRO A 19 11.12 -11.20 -19.30
N PRO A 20 11.01 -12.24 -20.14
CA PRO A 20 12.12 -12.73 -20.94
C PRO A 20 12.66 -11.58 -21.83
N LYS A 21 13.97 -11.42 -21.88
CA LYS A 21 14.61 -10.46 -22.79
C LYS A 21 14.28 -10.86 -24.24
N LEU A 22 13.51 -10.00 -24.91
CA LEU A 22 13.31 -10.13 -26.36
C LEU A 22 14.64 -9.83 -27.08
N PRO A 23 15.08 -10.65 -28.03
CA PRO A 23 16.19 -10.32 -28.89
C PRO A 23 15.83 -9.16 -29.82
N SER A 24 16.66 -8.14 -29.83
CA SER A 24 16.55 -7.01 -30.75
C SER A 24 17.00 -7.47 -32.15
N HIS A 25 16.09 -7.83 -33.03
CA HIS A 25 16.33 -7.76 -34.48
C HIS A 25 15.04 -7.70 -35.31
N ALA A 26 15.03 -6.71 -36.19
CA ALA A 26 14.37 -6.62 -37.49
C ALA A 26 12.84 -6.69 -37.54
N ILE A 27 12.28 -5.52 -37.82
CA ILE A 27 10.94 -5.34 -38.38
C ILE A 27 10.98 -5.80 -39.83
N THR A 28 10.26 -6.90 -40.13
CA THR A 28 9.88 -7.23 -41.50
C THR A 28 8.37 -7.45 -41.52
N ASN A 29 7.68 -6.61 -42.30
CA ASN A 29 6.26 -6.76 -42.61
C ASN A 29 6.03 -8.05 -43.35
N THR A 30 5.23 -8.98 -42.80
CA THR A 30 4.69 -10.09 -43.54
C THR A 30 3.26 -10.33 -43.11
N PHE A 31 2.36 -10.37 -44.10
CA PHE A 31 0.94 -10.61 -43.93
C PHE A 31 0.66 -11.98 -43.31
N PHE A 32 -0.22 -12.01 -42.31
CA PHE A 32 -0.64 -13.22 -41.65
C PHE A 32 -1.77 -13.95 -42.42
N THR A 33 -1.50 -15.16 -42.88
CA THR A 33 -2.52 -16.18 -43.13
C THR A 33 -2.70 -17.00 -41.84
N SER A 34 -3.94 -17.08 -41.39
CA SER A 34 -4.35 -17.85 -40.20
C SER A 34 -4.14 -19.35 -40.41
N SER A 35 -3.23 -19.95 -39.65
CA SER A 35 -3.18 -21.39 -39.47
C SER A 35 -3.18 -21.69 -37.97
N THR A 36 -4.31 -22.23 -37.50
CA THR A 36 -4.52 -22.66 -36.12
C THR A 36 -3.70 -23.92 -35.83
N THR A 37 -2.52 -23.82 -35.35
CA THR A 37 -1.79 -24.94 -34.77
C THR A 37 -1.99 -24.95 -33.25
N HIS A 38 -2.75 -25.95 -32.78
CA HIS A 38 -2.83 -26.26 -31.34
C HIS A 38 -1.46 -26.71 -30.84
N VAL A 39 -0.71 -25.79 -30.22
CA VAL A 39 0.46 -26.14 -29.46
C VAL A 39 -0.01 -26.65 -28.10
N ARG A 40 0.02 -27.98 -27.92
CA ARG A 40 -0.14 -28.59 -26.59
C ARG A 40 1.13 -28.31 -25.79
N HIS A 41 1.09 -27.32 -24.93
CA HIS A 41 2.10 -27.17 -23.87
C HIS A 41 1.81 -28.18 -22.75
N ASN A 42 2.29 -29.41 -22.90
CA ASN A 42 2.45 -30.36 -21.80
C ASN A 42 3.85 -30.18 -21.17
N ALA A 43 4.08 -29.02 -20.59
CA ALA A 43 5.12 -28.91 -19.56
C ALA A 43 4.42 -29.16 -18.22
N PRO A 44 4.89 -30.08 -17.36
CA PRO A 44 4.39 -30.16 -16.00
C PRO A 44 4.74 -28.83 -15.32
N LEU A 45 3.71 -28.02 -15.04
CA LEU A 45 3.84 -26.89 -14.13
C LEU A 45 4.12 -27.52 -12.78
N ASN A 46 5.41 -27.64 -12.41
CA ASN A 46 5.78 -27.78 -11.03
C ASN A 46 5.11 -26.59 -10.31
N PRO A 47 4.28 -26.82 -9.31
CA PRO A 47 3.79 -25.75 -8.47
C PRO A 47 4.99 -25.19 -7.71
N THR A 48 5.73 -24.28 -8.34
CA THR A 48 6.73 -23.50 -7.64
C THR A 48 5.96 -22.65 -6.64
N THR A 49 6.09 -22.97 -5.37
CA THR A 49 5.60 -22.13 -4.29
C THR A 49 5.98 -20.69 -4.60
N PRO A 50 5.04 -19.74 -4.56
CA PRO A 50 5.35 -18.35 -4.85
C PRO A 50 6.48 -17.88 -3.93
N PRO A 51 7.41 -17.06 -4.42
CA PRO A 51 8.50 -16.56 -3.58
C PRO A 51 7.92 -15.79 -2.39
N PRO A 52 8.60 -15.81 -1.22
CA PRO A 52 8.12 -15.08 -0.04
C PRO A 52 7.96 -13.59 -0.35
N PRO A 53 7.00 -12.91 0.31
CA PRO A 53 6.74 -11.50 0.07
C PRO A 53 7.96 -10.66 0.43
N SER A 54 8.30 -9.71 -0.43
CA SER A 54 9.39 -8.76 -0.20
C SER A 54 8.88 -7.31 0.02
N SER A 55 7.57 -7.09 -0.12
CA SER A 55 6.94 -5.78 -0.02
C SER A 55 5.56 -5.89 0.62
N ALA A 56 5.17 -4.86 1.39
CA ALA A 56 3.85 -4.75 1.96
C ALA A 56 3.18 -3.44 1.52
N TYR A 57 1.93 -3.50 1.10
CA TYR A 57 1.05 -2.34 0.93
C TYR A 57 0.03 -2.32 2.07
N ILE A 58 0.01 -1.21 2.79
CA ILE A 58 -0.89 -0.98 3.92
C ILE A 58 -1.92 0.06 3.51
N HIS A 59 -3.17 -0.36 3.41
CA HIS A 59 -4.26 0.55 3.08
C HIS A 59 -4.80 1.23 4.34
N LEU A 60 -4.71 2.57 4.40
CA LEU A 60 -5.26 3.40 5.46
C LEU A 60 -6.38 4.27 4.87
N PRO A 61 -7.66 3.90 5.03
CA PRO A 61 -8.77 4.47 4.24
C PRO A 61 -9.24 5.84 4.72
N PHE A 62 -8.62 6.45 5.70
CA PHE A 62 -9.14 7.63 6.37
C PHE A 62 -8.96 8.91 5.56
N CYS A 63 -10.03 9.70 5.43
CA CYS A 63 -10.02 11.03 4.83
C CYS A 63 -10.87 11.98 5.69
N ARG A 64 -10.57 13.29 5.68
CA ARG A 64 -11.47 14.27 6.26
C ARG A 64 -12.79 14.31 5.47
N LYS A 65 -12.69 14.35 4.14
CA LYS A 65 -13.82 14.25 3.20
C LYS A 65 -13.36 13.55 1.92
N ARG A 66 -14.33 13.05 1.13
CA ARG A 66 -14.05 12.48 -0.20
C ARG A 66 -13.79 13.61 -1.20
N CYS A 67 -12.70 13.51 -1.95
CA CYS A 67 -12.44 14.36 -3.11
C CYS A 67 -13.35 13.95 -4.29
N HIS A 68 -13.70 14.88 -5.19
CA HIS A 68 -14.67 14.62 -6.26
C HIS A 68 -14.20 13.60 -7.29
N TYR A 69 -12.90 13.42 -7.44
CA TYR A 69 -12.27 12.49 -8.40
C TYR A 69 -11.85 11.14 -7.79
N CYS A 70 -12.12 10.93 -6.48
CA CYS A 70 -11.54 9.79 -5.76
C CYS A 70 -12.42 8.55 -5.82
N ASP A 71 -11.89 7.46 -6.37
CA ASP A 71 -12.54 6.15 -6.46
C ASP A 71 -12.06 5.16 -5.38
N PHE A 72 -11.12 5.56 -4.53
CA PHE A 72 -10.65 4.69 -3.45
C PHE A 72 -11.74 4.41 -2.41
N PRO A 73 -11.76 3.21 -1.82
CA PRO A 73 -12.58 2.93 -0.64
C PRO A 73 -12.05 3.74 0.53
N ILE A 74 -12.79 4.78 0.93
CA ILE A 74 -12.41 5.67 2.02
C ILE A 74 -13.49 5.75 3.11
N VAL A 75 -13.03 6.04 4.33
CA VAL A 75 -13.85 6.37 5.48
C VAL A 75 -13.71 7.86 5.76
N ALA A 76 -14.78 8.61 5.53
CA ALA A 76 -14.80 10.05 5.82
C ALA A 76 -14.96 10.28 7.34
N LEU A 77 -13.96 10.90 7.96
CA LEU A 77 -13.95 11.18 9.40
C LEU A 77 -14.71 12.47 9.74
N GLY A 78 -14.84 13.40 8.78
CA GLY A 78 -15.44 14.72 8.95
C GLY A 78 -14.40 15.81 9.16
N SER A 79 -14.81 17.07 8.94
CA SER A 79 -13.90 18.23 8.99
C SER A 79 -13.49 18.61 10.41
N ALA A 80 -14.28 18.27 11.42
CA ALA A 80 -14.02 18.56 12.83
C ALA A 80 -12.95 17.65 13.46
N SER A 81 -12.57 16.56 12.77
CA SER A 81 -11.58 15.60 13.24
C SER A 81 -10.17 16.11 12.98
N THR A 82 -9.73 17.11 13.75
CA THR A 82 -8.32 17.54 13.83
C THR A 82 -7.50 16.59 14.69
N GLN A 83 -8.16 15.85 15.59
CA GLN A 83 -7.54 14.83 16.45
C GLN A 83 -8.14 13.47 16.08
N THR A 84 -7.40 12.70 15.29
CA THR A 84 -7.73 11.30 14.97
C THR A 84 -7.28 10.33 16.06
N ASP A 85 -6.60 10.85 17.07
CA ASP A 85 -5.99 10.06 18.14
C ASP A 85 -7.02 9.26 18.95
N ASP A 86 -8.20 9.84 19.16
CA ASP A 86 -9.27 9.23 19.95
C ASP A 86 -10.45 8.74 19.10
N ASP A 87 -10.34 8.81 17.76
CA ASP A 87 -11.42 8.31 16.90
C ASP A 87 -11.48 6.77 16.92
N PRO A 88 -12.57 6.18 17.46
CA PRO A 88 -12.67 4.73 17.58
C PRO A 88 -12.70 4.01 16.23
N ARG A 89 -13.06 4.69 15.14
CA ARG A 89 -13.02 4.11 13.79
C ARG A 89 -11.58 3.84 13.37
N VAL A 90 -10.67 4.76 13.71
CA VAL A 90 -9.24 4.62 13.39
C VAL A 90 -8.61 3.53 14.25
N SER A 91 -8.79 3.58 15.57
CA SER A 91 -8.19 2.60 16.49
C SER A 91 -8.71 1.18 16.24
N ASN A 92 -10.00 1.00 16.01
CA ASN A 92 -10.59 -0.29 15.68
C ASN A 92 -10.06 -0.84 14.35
N TYR A 93 -9.94 0.02 13.32
CA TYR A 93 -9.39 -0.40 12.03
C TYR A 93 -7.94 -0.88 12.17
N ILE A 94 -7.08 -0.13 12.86
CA ILE A 94 -5.69 -0.52 13.10
C ILE A 94 -5.60 -1.82 13.88
N HIS A 95 -6.46 -2.01 14.89
CA HIS A 95 -6.54 -3.27 15.61
C HIS A 95 -6.83 -4.46 14.67
N TRP A 96 -7.84 -4.33 13.81
CA TRP A 96 -8.20 -5.38 12.86
C TRP A 96 -7.12 -5.59 11.80
N LEU A 97 -6.49 -4.52 11.31
CA LEU A 97 -5.38 -4.58 10.37
C LEU A 97 -4.19 -5.38 10.96
N CYS A 98 -3.80 -5.11 12.20
CA CYS A 98 -2.74 -5.86 12.87
C CYS A 98 -3.12 -7.34 13.04
N ARG A 99 -4.38 -7.65 13.33
CA ARG A 99 -4.86 -9.04 13.38
C ARG A 99 -4.81 -9.71 12.02
N GLU A 100 -5.19 -9.03 10.95
CA GLU A 100 -5.10 -9.55 9.58
C GLU A 100 -3.65 -9.83 9.18
N ILE A 101 -2.72 -8.91 9.48
CA ILE A 101 -1.29 -9.11 9.26
C ILE A 101 -0.79 -10.38 9.98
N ASN A 102 -1.15 -10.55 11.24
CA ASN A 102 -0.76 -11.72 12.03
C ASN A 102 -1.37 -13.01 11.50
N ALA A 103 -2.61 -12.97 11.02
CA ALA A 103 -3.34 -14.12 10.48
C ALA A 103 -2.92 -14.49 9.04
N THR A 104 -2.19 -13.62 8.35
CA THR A 104 -1.74 -13.87 6.98
C THR A 104 -0.81 -15.09 6.96
N ASN A 105 -1.23 -16.13 6.26
CA ASN A 105 -0.39 -17.29 6.01
C ASN A 105 0.55 -16.96 4.85
N VAL A 106 1.83 -17.07 5.10
CA VAL A 106 2.86 -17.06 4.07
C VAL A 106 3.37 -18.48 4.03
N ASP A 107 3.28 -19.12 2.87
CA ASP A 107 3.92 -20.43 2.67
C ASP A 107 5.41 -20.24 2.92
N GLN A 108 5.81 -20.56 4.14
CA GLN A 108 7.21 -20.52 4.55
C GLN A 108 7.91 -21.71 3.87
N PRO A 109 9.08 -21.53 3.27
CA PRO A 109 9.89 -22.65 2.87
C PRO A 109 10.13 -23.53 4.11
N ALA A 110 10.12 -24.84 3.93
CA ALA A 110 10.25 -25.83 5.01
C ALA A 110 11.50 -25.63 5.91
N ASP A 111 12.41 -24.77 5.47
CA ASP A 111 13.60 -24.36 6.20
C ASP A 111 13.37 -22.97 6.79
N ALA A 112 13.02 -22.94 8.09
CA ALA A 112 12.70 -21.71 8.85
C ALA A 112 13.89 -20.72 8.93
N SER A 113 15.07 -21.08 8.39
CA SER A 113 16.25 -20.21 8.35
C SER A 113 16.22 -19.13 7.25
N THR A 114 15.20 -19.11 6.38
CA THR A 114 15.13 -18.23 5.20
C THR A 114 13.91 -17.31 5.19
N ILE A 115 13.55 -16.72 6.32
CA ILE A 115 12.60 -15.58 6.29
C ILE A 115 13.28 -14.46 5.51
N THR A 116 12.73 -14.14 4.31
CA THR A 116 13.19 -12.98 3.55
C THR A 116 12.47 -11.76 4.11
N PRO A 117 13.16 -10.88 4.85
CA PRO A 117 12.50 -9.72 5.45
C PRO A 117 12.02 -8.74 4.38
N LEU A 118 10.95 -8.00 4.68
CA LEU A 118 10.39 -6.98 3.80
C LEU A 118 11.45 -5.93 3.46
N LYS A 119 11.53 -5.58 2.19
CA LYS A 119 12.40 -4.53 1.64
C LYS A 119 11.68 -3.21 1.54
N THR A 120 10.34 -3.25 1.38
CA THR A 120 9.53 -2.04 1.23
C THR A 120 8.21 -2.18 1.97
N VAL A 121 7.79 -1.09 2.60
CA VAL A 121 6.45 -0.91 3.16
C VAL A 121 5.87 0.37 2.58
N TYR A 122 4.65 0.31 2.06
CA TYR A 122 3.96 1.47 1.50
C TYR A 122 2.63 1.70 2.20
N PHE A 123 2.50 2.84 2.88
CA PHE A 123 1.25 3.31 3.45
C PHE A 123 0.52 4.20 2.45
N GLY A 124 -0.63 3.74 1.96
CA GLY A 124 -1.42 4.43 0.95
C GLY A 124 -2.92 4.31 1.20
N GLY A 125 -3.72 4.74 0.24
CA GLY A 125 -5.18 4.59 0.23
C GLY A 125 -5.96 5.89 0.36
N GLY A 126 -6.37 6.28 1.56
CA GLY A 126 -6.99 7.56 1.84
C GLY A 126 -5.95 8.66 2.06
N LYS A 127 -5.78 9.07 3.31
CA LYS A 127 -4.75 10.01 3.76
C LYS A 127 -4.02 9.38 4.95
N PRO A 128 -3.01 8.54 4.70
CA PRO A 128 -2.27 7.85 5.75
C PRO A 128 -1.73 8.78 6.85
N SER A 129 -1.35 10.00 6.47
CA SER A 129 -0.91 11.03 7.40
C SER A 129 -1.96 11.50 8.42
N LEU A 130 -3.24 11.10 8.29
CA LEU A 130 -4.24 11.31 9.35
C LEU A 130 -4.04 10.37 10.53
N VAL A 131 -3.49 9.17 10.28
CA VAL A 131 -3.30 8.17 11.33
C VAL A 131 -2.23 8.64 12.34
N PRO A 132 -2.47 8.51 13.66
CA PRO A 132 -1.51 8.87 14.69
C PRO A 132 -0.21 8.05 14.60
N PRO A 133 0.97 8.66 14.88
CA PRO A 133 2.25 7.96 14.83
C PRO A 133 2.28 6.68 15.68
N ARG A 134 1.70 6.69 16.87
CA ARG A 134 1.60 5.50 17.75
C ARG A 134 0.89 4.32 17.08
N MET A 135 -0.12 4.59 16.24
CA MET A 135 -0.84 3.53 15.52
C MET A 135 -0.05 3.05 14.30
N VAL A 136 0.68 3.93 13.62
CA VAL A 136 1.63 3.55 12.56
C VAL A 136 2.74 2.66 13.12
N SER A 137 3.27 2.99 14.31
CA SER A 137 4.22 2.15 15.05
C SER A 137 3.68 0.74 15.26
N SER A 138 2.44 0.61 15.76
CA SER A 138 1.82 -0.69 16.00
C SER A 138 1.75 -1.56 14.75
N VAL A 139 1.46 -0.96 13.58
CA VAL A 139 1.46 -1.67 12.30
C VAL A 139 2.87 -2.09 11.90
N LEU A 140 3.85 -1.19 12.00
CA LEU A 140 5.24 -1.49 11.66
C LEU A 140 5.82 -2.59 12.56
N ASP A 141 5.52 -2.55 13.86
CA ASP A 141 5.97 -3.58 14.81
C ASP A 141 5.33 -4.94 14.50
N THR A 142 4.06 -4.94 14.12
CA THR A 142 3.37 -6.16 13.68
C THR A 142 4.02 -6.74 12.41
N LEU A 143 4.36 -5.89 11.43
CA LEU A 143 5.06 -6.32 10.21
C LEU A 143 6.46 -6.86 10.52
N ARG A 144 7.22 -6.18 11.41
CA ARG A 144 8.56 -6.62 11.85
C ARG A 144 8.50 -8.01 12.49
N MET A 145 7.54 -8.21 13.39
CA MET A 145 7.38 -9.50 14.07
C MET A 145 6.96 -10.61 13.12
N LYS A 146 6.05 -10.32 12.18
CA LYS A 146 5.46 -11.35 11.31
C LYS A 146 6.35 -11.73 10.13
N PHE A 147 6.94 -10.74 9.45
CA PHE A 147 7.67 -10.94 8.20
C PHE A 147 9.17 -10.61 8.30
N GLY A 148 9.58 -9.94 9.37
CA GLY A 148 10.86 -9.24 9.39
C GLY A 148 10.82 -7.97 8.55
N LEU A 149 11.66 -7.01 8.86
CA LEU A 149 11.85 -5.77 8.11
C LEU A 149 13.35 -5.49 8.04
N ARG A 150 13.86 -5.24 6.84
CA ARG A 150 15.27 -4.92 6.66
C ARG A 150 15.62 -3.59 7.32
N GLU A 151 16.85 -3.45 7.79
CA GLU A 151 17.33 -2.19 8.36
C GLU A 151 17.34 -1.04 7.34
N ASP A 152 17.61 -1.37 6.06
CA ASP A 152 17.61 -0.45 4.91
C ASP A 152 16.28 -0.45 4.15
N ALA A 153 15.18 -0.92 4.74
CA ALA A 153 13.89 -0.96 4.07
C ALA A 153 13.38 0.44 3.69
N GLU A 154 12.81 0.57 2.49
CA GLU A 154 12.06 1.77 2.14
C GLU A 154 10.69 1.73 2.82
N ILE A 155 10.40 2.70 3.68
CA ILE A 155 9.09 2.90 4.29
C ILE A 155 8.49 4.18 3.73
N SER A 156 7.58 4.00 2.77
CA SER A 156 6.92 5.08 2.05
C SER A 156 5.56 5.40 2.64
N MET A 157 5.20 6.68 2.70
CA MET A 157 3.88 7.13 3.16
C MET A 157 3.31 8.22 2.27
N GLU A 158 2.04 8.07 1.87
CA GLU A 158 1.29 9.16 1.26
C GLU A 158 0.86 10.15 2.34
N MET A 159 1.12 11.44 2.10
CA MET A 159 0.76 12.51 3.00
C MET A 159 -0.08 13.56 2.29
N ASP A 160 -0.97 14.21 3.05
CA ASP A 160 -1.88 15.24 2.54
C ASP A 160 -1.62 16.55 3.29
N PRO A 161 -1.49 17.70 2.61
CA PRO A 161 -1.33 18.99 3.27
C PRO A 161 -2.42 19.23 4.31
N GLY A 162 -2.08 19.84 5.45
CA GLY A 162 -2.98 20.11 6.56
C GLY A 162 -3.37 18.89 7.41
N THR A 163 -2.73 17.72 7.23
CA THR A 163 -2.96 16.53 8.06
C THR A 163 -1.76 16.18 8.96
N PHE A 164 -0.70 16.92 8.85
CA PHE A 164 0.52 16.79 9.64
C PHE A 164 1.19 18.15 9.83
N ASP A 165 2.01 18.24 10.84
CA ASP A 165 2.90 19.35 11.15
C ASP A 165 4.35 18.84 11.23
N ALA A 166 5.26 19.73 11.62
CA ALA A 166 6.69 19.38 11.73
C ALA A 166 6.96 18.39 12.87
N GLU A 167 6.17 18.38 13.93
CA GLU A 167 6.31 17.44 15.03
C GLU A 167 5.93 16.04 14.62
N LYS A 168 4.72 15.89 14.07
CA LYS A 168 4.24 14.61 13.54
C LYS A 168 5.16 14.06 12.44
N MET A 169 5.72 14.93 11.58
CA MET A 169 6.69 14.51 10.58
C MET A 169 7.96 13.92 11.23
N ARG A 170 8.51 14.57 12.28
CA ARG A 170 9.66 14.04 13.02
C ARG A 170 9.36 12.69 13.64
N GLU A 171 8.18 12.52 14.23
CA GLU A 171 7.75 11.24 14.79
C GLU A 171 7.70 10.15 13.72
N MET A 172 7.15 10.43 12.54
CA MET A 172 7.12 9.48 11.42
C MET A 172 8.54 9.10 10.95
N VAL A 173 9.48 10.05 10.91
CA VAL A 173 10.89 9.77 10.59
C VAL A 173 11.52 8.87 11.65
N VAL A 174 11.26 9.11 12.95
CA VAL A 174 11.76 8.25 14.04
C VAL A 174 11.21 6.82 13.93
N LEU A 175 9.98 6.63 13.45
CA LEU A 175 9.40 5.31 13.19
C LEU A 175 10.04 4.60 12.00
N GLY A 176 10.81 5.32 11.17
CA GLY A 176 11.52 4.81 10.01
C GLY A 176 10.91 5.18 8.66
N VAL A 177 9.88 6.02 8.62
CA VAL A 177 9.38 6.57 7.35
C VAL A 177 10.50 7.39 6.70
N ASN A 178 10.97 6.95 5.53
CA ASN A 178 12.11 7.53 4.84
C ASN A 178 11.78 8.03 3.42
N ARG A 179 10.53 7.84 2.98
CA ARG A 179 10.03 8.39 1.73
C ARG A 179 8.59 8.90 1.91
N VAL A 180 8.32 10.08 1.38
CA VAL A 180 6.99 10.70 1.43
C VAL A 180 6.53 11.07 0.02
N SER A 181 5.25 10.76 -0.27
CA SER A 181 4.54 11.26 -1.43
C SER A 181 3.50 12.29 -0.97
N LEU A 182 3.68 13.55 -1.37
CA LEU A 182 2.81 14.64 -0.92
C LEU A 182 1.72 14.95 -1.94
N GLY A 183 0.45 14.80 -1.53
CA GLY A 183 -0.73 14.99 -2.37
C GLY A 183 -1.14 16.46 -2.50
N ILE A 184 -0.34 17.32 -3.11
CA ILE A 184 -0.65 18.75 -3.29
C ILE A 184 -1.79 18.96 -4.30
N GLN A 185 -1.80 18.23 -5.40
CA GLN A 185 -2.76 18.22 -6.51
C GLN A 185 -2.77 19.49 -7.38
N ALA A 186 -2.78 20.69 -6.80
CA ALA A 186 -2.76 21.97 -7.52
C ALA A 186 -2.16 23.08 -6.63
N PHE A 187 -1.68 24.15 -7.27
CA PHE A 187 -1.21 25.37 -6.64
C PHE A 187 -2.16 26.56 -6.88
N GLN A 188 -3.41 26.27 -7.26
CA GLN A 188 -4.47 27.25 -7.46
C GLN A 188 -5.66 26.90 -6.54
N GLU A 189 -6.11 27.86 -5.77
CA GLU A 189 -7.21 27.68 -4.79
C GLU A 189 -8.51 27.21 -5.46
N GLU A 190 -8.83 27.75 -6.66
CA GLU A 190 -10.02 27.39 -7.41
C GLU A 190 -9.99 25.90 -7.84
N LEU A 191 -8.83 25.40 -8.24
CA LEU A 191 -8.66 23.99 -8.64
C LEU A 191 -8.77 23.06 -7.43
N LEU A 192 -8.17 23.43 -6.30
CA LEU A 192 -8.32 22.66 -5.07
C LEU A 192 -9.78 22.55 -4.64
N ARG A 193 -10.54 23.64 -4.72
CA ARG A 193 -11.99 23.64 -4.44
C ARG A 193 -12.78 22.81 -5.45
N ALA A 194 -12.49 22.96 -6.74
CA ALA A 194 -13.13 22.19 -7.81
C ALA A 194 -12.88 20.68 -7.65
N CYS A 195 -11.69 20.28 -7.22
CA CYS A 195 -11.34 18.90 -6.89
C CYS A 195 -11.95 18.40 -5.57
N GLY A 196 -12.56 19.27 -4.78
CA GLY A 196 -13.09 18.93 -3.45
C GLY A 196 -12.00 18.62 -2.42
N ARG A 197 -10.80 19.26 -2.52
CA ARG A 197 -9.72 19.06 -1.54
C ARG A 197 -10.11 19.61 -0.17
N ALA A 198 -9.58 18.99 0.88
CA ALA A 198 -9.81 19.43 2.26
C ALA A 198 -8.79 20.48 2.73
N HIS A 199 -7.71 20.64 2.00
CA HIS A 199 -6.69 21.66 2.23
C HIS A 199 -6.81 22.79 1.20
N GLY A 200 -6.24 23.94 1.51
CA GLY A 200 -6.04 25.09 0.64
C GLY A 200 -4.56 25.40 0.45
N LEU A 201 -4.25 26.64 0.01
CA LEU A 201 -2.86 27.07 -0.23
C LEU A 201 -2.08 27.44 1.04
N LYS A 202 -2.74 27.52 2.18
CA LYS A 202 -2.12 27.95 3.46
C LYS A 202 -1.55 26.78 4.29
N GLU A 203 -1.93 25.57 3.98
CA GLU A 203 -1.39 24.35 4.52
C GLU A 203 -0.18 23.91 3.70
#